data_9a1915eff9c1b0972a05c23bf00a7897
#
_entry.id   9a1915eff9c1b0972a05c23bf00a7897
#
_cell.length_a   1.000
_cell.length_b   1.000
_cell.length_c   1.000
_cell.angle_alpha   90.00
_cell.angle_beta   90.00
_cell.angle_gamma   90.00
#
_symmetry.space_group_name_H-M   'P 1'
#
loop_
_entity.id
_entity.type
_entity.pdbx_description
1 polymer ?
#
loop_
_entity_poly.entity_id
_entity_poly.type
_entity_poly.pdbx_seq_one_letter_code
_entity_poly.pdbx_strand_id
1 'polypeptide(L)'
;MIHILHGFSNVDSEFKPRNLRQEVHYIESPRTKKRIVGWTIGCFRALYCSRRGETVFCWYDFQAVLLYWMCLLTFQRRNIGCLNILLKKKDTIQNRIVSKMYRKALMSKYFHASVTSYYYGELLKEWLCLDFNYTVIHDPYHEKWERKCESLSHDIFVGGGNSRDWSFMLEVAKQMSDVNFLFVMNTYV
;
A
#
# COMPACT_ATOMS: atom_id res chain seq x y z
N MET A 1 18.08 2.44 13.11
CA MET A 1 16.84 3.29 13.14
C MET A 1 15.93 2.85 12.01
N ILE A 2 14.62 2.88 12.22
CA ILE A 2 13.59 2.59 11.21
C ILE A 2 12.87 3.90 10.88
N HIS A 3 12.73 4.18 9.60
CA HIS A 3 11.96 5.32 9.11
C HIS A 3 10.67 4.82 8.45
N ILE A 4 9.53 5.48 8.71
CA ILE A 4 8.26 5.19 8.06
C ILE A 4 7.85 6.40 7.22
N LEU A 5 7.83 6.22 5.90
CA LEU A 5 7.41 7.24 4.94
C LEU A 5 5.93 7.04 4.62
N HIS A 6 5.11 8.04 4.97
CA HIS A 6 3.65 7.98 4.85
C HIS A 6 3.07 9.26 4.22
N GLY A 7 1.81 9.21 3.82
CA GLY A 7 1.07 10.34 3.23
C GLY A 7 -0.11 10.84 4.07
N PHE A 8 -0.17 10.46 5.34
CA PHE A 8 -1.25 10.87 6.24
C PHE A 8 -0.90 12.16 6.98
N SER A 9 -1.86 13.08 7.11
CA SER A 9 -1.64 14.39 7.75
C SER A 9 -1.59 14.34 9.28
N ASN A 10 -2.06 13.27 9.90
CA ASN A 10 -1.98 13.06 11.33
C ASN A 10 -1.73 11.56 11.55
N VAL A 11 -0.51 11.20 11.91
CA VAL A 11 -0.27 9.91 12.53
C VAL A 11 -0.63 10.13 13.99
N ASP A 12 -1.87 9.82 14.34
CA ASP A 12 -2.28 9.86 15.72
C ASP A 12 -1.31 9.03 16.56
N SER A 13 -1.06 9.49 17.77
CA SER A 13 -0.22 8.81 18.75
C SER A 13 -0.65 7.34 18.99
N GLU A 14 -1.88 7.00 18.62
CA GLU A 14 -2.43 5.63 18.66
C GLU A 14 -1.77 4.66 17.68
N PHE A 15 -1.21 5.14 16.56
CA PHE A 15 -0.45 4.32 15.61
C PHE A 15 1.02 4.13 15.99
N LYS A 16 1.47 4.69 17.09
CA LYS A 16 2.81 4.38 17.58
C LYS A 16 2.82 2.94 18.08
N PRO A 17 3.58 2.03 17.42
CA PRO A 17 3.65 0.66 17.87
C PRO A 17 4.19 0.63 19.30
N ARG A 18 3.37 0.19 20.25
CA ARG A 18 3.66 0.23 21.68
C ARG A 18 4.84 -0.63 22.11
N ASN A 19 5.31 -1.53 21.25
CA ASN A 19 6.30 -2.57 21.60
C ASN A 19 7.47 -2.69 20.62
N LEU A 20 7.76 -1.68 19.80
CA LEU A 20 8.97 -1.74 18.98
C LEU A 20 10.20 -1.49 19.85
N ARG A 21 11.13 -2.46 19.84
CA ARG A 21 12.44 -2.35 20.48
C ARG A 21 13.37 -1.33 19.79
N GLN A 22 12.97 -0.84 18.61
CA GLN A 22 13.73 0.11 17.80
C GLN A 22 13.02 1.45 17.72
N GLU A 23 13.80 2.51 17.72
CA GLU A 23 13.31 3.86 17.52
C GLU A 23 12.75 4.00 16.08
N VAL A 24 11.51 4.51 15.98
CA VAL A 24 10.82 4.73 14.72
C VAL A 24 10.67 6.21 14.48
N HIS A 25 11.13 6.66 13.32
CA HIS A 25 11.02 8.04 12.85
C HIS A 25 10.00 8.13 11.71
N TYR A 26 8.95 8.91 11.90
CA TYR A 26 7.90 9.13 10.89
C TYR A 26 8.26 10.30 9.97
N ILE A 27 8.15 10.06 8.66
CA ILE A 27 8.44 11.05 7.62
C ILE A 27 7.16 11.26 6.82
N GLU A 28 6.63 12.47 6.84
CA GLU A 28 5.42 12.81 6.12
C GLU A 28 5.71 13.26 4.68
N SER A 29 4.96 12.70 3.74
CA SER A 29 4.88 13.19 2.36
C SER A 29 3.83 14.30 2.27
N PRO A 30 4.16 15.50 1.80
CA PRO A 30 3.20 16.58 1.75
C PRO A 30 2.04 16.26 0.81
N ARG A 31 0.85 16.69 1.20
CA ARG A 31 -0.32 16.63 0.31
C ARG A 31 -0.19 17.67 -0.79
N THR A 32 -0.25 17.19 -2.02
CA THR A 32 -0.17 18.05 -3.21
C THR A 32 -1.30 17.67 -4.18
N LYS A 33 -1.70 18.61 -5.05
CA LYS A 33 -2.71 18.34 -6.09
C LYS A 33 -2.35 17.10 -6.94
N LYS A 34 -1.06 16.92 -7.23
CA LYS A 34 -0.54 15.73 -7.93
C LYS A 34 0.19 14.84 -6.92
N ARG A 35 -0.39 13.71 -6.55
CA ARG A 35 0.17 12.75 -5.58
C ARG A 35 1.65 12.43 -5.82
N ILE A 36 2.05 12.28 -7.08
CA ILE A 36 3.44 11.98 -7.44
C ILE A 36 4.42 13.05 -6.95
N VAL A 37 4.04 14.31 -6.98
CA VAL A 37 4.89 15.42 -6.47
C VAL A 37 5.08 15.30 -4.97
N GLY A 38 4.00 15.05 -4.22
CA GLY A 38 4.06 14.82 -2.78
C GLY A 38 4.94 13.61 -2.42
N TRP A 39 4.79 12.51 -3.15
CA TRP A 39 5.62 11.32 -2.96
C TRP A 39 7.10 11.59 -3.27
N THR A 40 7.40 12.32 -4.33
CA THR A 40 8.77 12.69 -4.67
C THR A 40 9.41 13.54 -3.57
N ILE A 41 8.70 14.54 -3.05
CA ILE A 41 9.18 15.35 -1.92
C ILE A 41 9.40 14.49 -0.68
N GLY A 42 8.45 13.58 -0.39
CA GLY A 42 8.58 12.61 0.71
C GLY A 42 9.81 11.72 0.57
N CYS A 43 10.09 11.23 -0.64
CA CYS A 43 11.29 10.44 -0.91
C CYS A 43 12.58 11.25 -0.70
N PHE A 44 12.64 12.51 -1.12
CA PHE A 44 13.78 13.39 -0.84
C PHE A 44 13.98 13.60 0.67
N ARG A 45 12.89 13.84 1.41
CA ARG A 45 12.94 13.93 2.87
C ARG A 45 13.49 12.63 3.49
N ALA A 46 13.02 11.47 3.00
CA ALA A 46 13.49 10.18 3.47
C ALA A 46 14.99 9.97 3.21
N LEU A 47 15.48 10.36 2.03
CA LEU A 47 16.92 10.33 1.73
C LEU A 47 17.73 11.25 2.62
N TYR A 48 17.20 12.42 2.95
CA TYR A 48 17.87 13.39 3.82
C TYR A 48 17.89 12.92 5.29
N CYS A 49 16.77 12.41 5.80
CA CYS A 49 16.62 12.00 7.19
C CYS A 49 17.25 10.64 7.51
N SER A 50 17.40 9.75 6.51
CA SER A 50 17.95 8.40 6.73
C SER A 50 19.42 8.32 6.34
N ARG A 51 20.16 7.46 7.04
CA ARG A 51 21.58 7.19 6.76
C ARG A 51 21.75 5.94 5.90
N ARG A 52 22.95 5.76 5.34
CA ARG A 52 23.29 4.56 4.58
C ARG A 52 23.13 3.30 5.45
N GLY A 53 22.40 2.32 4.91
CA GLY A 53 22.15 1.05 5.61
C GLY A 53 20.93 1.06 6.54
N GLU A 54 20.33 2.23 6.81
CA GLU A 54 19.08 2.30 7.56
C GLU A 54 17.90 1.83 6.71
N THR A 55 16.80 1.46 7.38
CA THR A 55 15.58 0.95 6.72
C THR A 55 14.54 2.05 6.62
N VAL A 56 13.98 2.20 5.43
CA VAL A 56 12.84 3.11 5.16
C VAL A 56 11.66 2.27 4.69
N PHE A 57 10.61 2.20 5.48
CA PHE A 57 9.34 1.60 5.09
C PHE A 57 8.45 2.64 4.42
N CYS A 58 7.98 2.35 3.22
CA CYS A 58 7.05 3.18 2.49
C CYS A 58 5.65 2.59 2.60
N TRP A 59 4.68 3.43 2.93
CA TRP A 59 3.27 3.03 2.99
C TRP A 59 2.71 2.68 1.61
N TYR A 60 3.09 3.44 0.59
CA TYR A 60 2.65 3.22 -0.78
C TYR A 60 3.73 2.52 -1.61
N ASP A 61 3.31 1.56 -2.41
CA ASP A 61 4.16 0.74 -3.26
C ASP A 61 4.94 1.56 -4.29
N PHE A 62 4.25 2.44 -5.01
CA PHE A 62 4.91 3.29 -6.00
C PHE A 62 5.93 4.25 -5.35
N GLN A 63 5.65 4.71 -4.12
CA GLN A 63 6.59 5.54 -3.36
C GLN A 63 7.86 4.75 -2.98
N ALA A 64 7.72 3.49 -2.60
CA ALA A 64 8.86 2.62 -2.34
C ALA A 64 9.72 2.41 -3.59
N VAL A 65 9.08 2.15 -4.74
CA VAL A 65 9.78 2.01 -6.02
C VAL A 65 10.46 3.31 -6.42
N LEU A 66 9.79 4.45 -6.27
CA LEU A 66 10.38 5.77 -6.53
C LEU A 66 11.62 6.03 -5.67
N LEU A 67 11.51 5.77 -4.35
CA LEU A 67 12.64 5.90 -3.42
C LEU A 67 13.80 4.99 -3.82
N TYR A 68 13.51 3.75 -4.23
CA TYR A 68 14.54 2.83 -4.73
C TYR A 68 15.29 3.41 -5.93
N TRP A 69 14.57 3.95 -6.91
CA TRP A 69 15.19 4.57 -8.09
C TRP A 69 15.99 5.81 -7.73
N MET A 70 15.51 6.64 -6.81
CA MET A 70 16.27 7.79 -6.31
C MET A 70 17.56 7.34 -5.60
N CYS A 71 17.51 6.28 -4.78
CA CYS A 71 18.69 5.68 -4.18
C CYS A 71 19.68 5.19 -5.23
N LEU A 72 19.21 4.57 -6.29
CA LEU A 72 20.05 4.08 -7.39
C LEU A 72 20.75 5.23 -8.12
N LEU A 73 20.01 6.28 -8.47
CA LEU A 73 20.52 7.46 -9.19
C LEU A 73 21.49 8.29 -8.35
N THR A 74 21.30 8.32 -7.04
CA THR A 74 22.18 9.07 -6.11
C THR A 74 23.29 8.21 -5.51
N PHE A 75 23.45 6.96 -5.95
CA PHE A 75 24.42 5.99 -5.42
C PHE A 75 24.29 5.77 -3.91
N GLN A 76 23.14 6.03 -3.34
CA GLN A 76 22.87 5.81 -1.94
C GLN A 76 22.27 4.42 -1.72
N ARG A 77 22.65 3.77 -0.62
CA ARG A 77 22.12 2.44 -0.27
C ARG A 77 21.25 2.57 0.98
N ARG A 78 19.97 2.21 0.83
CA ARG A 78 18.99 2.10 1.92
C ARG A 78 18.33 0.72 1.82
N ASN A 79 17.92 0.18 2.94
CA ASN A 79 16.97 -0.94 2.94
C ASN A 79 15.57 -0.35 2.80
N ILE A 80 14.85 -0.71 1.76
CA ILE A 80 13.54 -0.15 1.45
C ILE A 80 12.50 -1.23 1.65
N GLY A 81 11.57 -1.00 2.57
CA GLY A 81 10.40 -1.85 2.77
C GLY A 81 9.17 -1.23 2.09
N CYS A 82 8.39 -2.05 1.43
CA CYS A 82 7.08 -1.68 0.90
C CYS A 82 6.01 -2.43 1.69
N LEU A 83 5.13 -1.69 2.39
CA LEU A 83 4.13 -2.31 3.25
C LEU A 83 3.04 -3.07 2.50
N ASN A 84 2.74 -2.67 1.27
CA ASN A 84 1.76 -3.38 0.46
C ASN A 84 1.92 -3.03 -1.01
N ILE A 85 2.17 -4.03 -1.84
CA ILE A 85 2.21 -3.86 -3.29
C ILE A 85 0.79 -4.03 -3.84
N LEU A 86 0.30 -3.03 -4.59
CA LEU A 86 -1.02 -2.99 -5.20
C LEU A 86 -0.96 -2.79 -6.72
N LEU A 87 0.10 -3.26 -7.34
CA LEU A 87 0.27 -3.16 -8.80
C LEU A 87 -0.87 -3.90 -9.51
N LYS A 88 -1.52 -3.20 -10.47
CA LYS A 88 -2.57 -3.78 -11.30
C LYS A 88 -2.03 -4.06 -12.71
N LYS A 89 -2.33 -5.24 -13.25
CA LYS A 89 -2.03 -5.56 -14.65
C LYS A 89 -2.92 -4.73 -15.56
N LYS A 90 -2.30 -3.87 -16.38
CA LYS A 90 -2.97 -3.11 -17.44
C LYS A 90 -2.10 -3.15 -18.68
N ASP A 91 -2.70 -3.34 -19.84
CA ASP A 91 -1.96 -3.36 -21.11
C ASP A 91 -1.84 -1.93 -21.70
N THR A 92 -1.11 -1.09 -20.99
CA THR A 92 -0.76 0.28 -21.45
C THR A 92 0.74 0.48 -21.44
N ILE A 93 1.24 1.38 -22.30
CA ILE A 93 2.67 1.71 -22.35
C ILE A 93 3.16 2.18 -20.97
N GLN A 94 2.37 3.01 -20.30
CA GLN A 94 2.68 3.48 -18.93
C GLN A 94 2.84 2.31 -17.96
N ASN A 95 1.93 1.35 -18.01
CA ASN A 95 2.00 0.20 -17.11
C ASN A 95 3.19 -0.72 -17.41
N ARG A 96 3.58 -0.83 -18.68
CA ARG A 96 4.79 -1.57 -19.08
C ARG A 96 6.06 -0.92 -18.52
N ILE A 97 6.15 0.42 -18.52
CA ILE A 97 7.27 1.16 -17.92
C ILE A 97 7.27 0.96 -16.41
N VAL A 98 6.12 1.16 -15.77
CA VAL A 98 5.96 0.97 -14.31
C VAL A 98 6.34 -0.46 -13.92
N SER A 99 5.86 -1.48 -14.63
CA SER A 99 6.22 -2.88 -14.37
C SER A 99 7.73 -3.14 -14.47
N LYS A 100 8.42 -2.54 -15.43
CA LYS A 100 9.89 -2.61 -15.50
C LYS A 100 10.57 -1.97 -14.29
N MET A 101 10.02 -0.85 -13.80
CA MET A 101 10.53 -0.19 -12.60
C MET A 101 10.37 -1.10 -11.37
N TYR A 102 9.19 -1.72 -11.20
CA TYR A 102 8.95 -2.67 -10.11
C TYR A 102 9.87 -3.90 -10.21
N ARG A 103 9.99 -4.50 -11.39
CA ARG A 103 10.90 -5.64 -11.59
C ARG A 103 12.31 -5.34 -11.12
N LYS A 104 12.87 -4.18 -11.52
CA LYS A 104 14.22 -3.78 -11.11
C LYS A 104 14.35 -3.59 -9.60
N ALA A 105 13.33 -3.02 -8.95
CA ALA A 105 13.31 -2.87 -7.50
C ALA A 105 13.22 -4.22 -6.79
N LEU A 106 12.29 -5.08 -7.20
CA LEU A 106 12.05 -6.40 -6.60
C LEU A 106 13.23 -7.39 -6.75
N MET A 107 14.05 -7.22 -7.78
CA MET A 107 15.30 -7.98 -7.95
C MET A 107 16.41 -7.53 -6.99
N SER A 108 16.24 -6.40 -6.32
CA SER A 108 17.29 -5.85 -5.45
C SER A 108 17.23 -6.45 -4.06
N LYS A 109 18.36 -6.89 -3.54
CA LYS A 109 18.49 -7.34 -2.15
C LYS A 109 18.21 -6.25 -1.10
N TYR A 110 18.11 -5.01 -1.50
CA TYR A 110 17.80 -3.86 -0.65
C TYR A 110 16.32 -3.46 -0.70
N PHE A 111 15.49 -4.20 -1.44
CA PHE A 111 14.07 -3.96 -1.55
C PHE A 111 13.28 -5.14 -0.97
N HIS A 112 12.48 -4.87 0.05
CA HIS A 112 11.67 -5.86 0.76
C HIS A 112 10.21 -5.63 0.45
N ALA A 113 9.64 -6.56 -0.30
CA ALA A 113 8.24 -6.50 -0.71
C ALA A 113 7.33 -7.16 0.33
N SER A 114 6.16 -6.57 0.56
CA SER A 114 5.07 -7.29 1.20
C SER A 114 3.78 -7.19 0.39
N VAL A 115 2.91 -8.16 0.60
CA VAL A 115 1.63 -8.33 -0.07
C VAL A 115 0.56 -8.75 0.95
N THR A 116 -0.71 -8.53 0.64
CA THR A 116 -1.82 -8.86 1.53
C THR A 116 -2.18 -10.34 1.56
N SER A 117 -1.80 -11.13 0.55
CA SER A 117 -2.07 -12.56 0.50
C SER A 117 -1.05 -13.32 -0.34
N TYR A 118 -0.89 -14.62 -0.06
CA TYR A 118 -0.07 -15.50 -0.88
C TYR A 118 -0.54 -15.55 -2.34
N TYR A 119 -1.85 -15.66 -2.54
CA TYR A 119 -2.42 -15.68 -3.89
C TYR A 119 -2.01 -14.46 -4.70
N TYR A 120 -2.10 -13.26 -4.12
CA TYR A 120 -1.71 -12.03 -4.80
C TYR A 120 -0.19 -11.95 -5.04
N GLY A 121 0.62 -12.48 -4.14
CA GLY A 121 2.07 -12.57 -4.32
C GLY A 121 2.45 -13.42 -5.52
N GLU A 122 1.84 -14.61 -5.67
CA GLU A 122 2.09 -15.49 -6.83
C GLU A 122 1.55 -14.87 -8.13
N LEU A 123 0.40 -14.22 -8.09
CA LEU A 123 -0.15 -13.49 -9.23
C LEU A 123 0.79 -12.36 -9.69
N LEU A 124 1.43 -11.65 -8.77
CA LEU A 124 2.43 -10.64 -9.09
C LEU A 124 3.68 -11.24 -9.73
N LYS A 125 4.15 -12.39 -9.27
CA LYS A 125 5.27 -13.11 -9.89
C LYS A 125 4.95 -13.45 -11.35
N GLU A 126 3.76 -13.99 -11.59
CA GLU A 126 3.27 -14.30 -12.93
C GLU A 126 3.21 -13.04 -13.82
N TRP A 127 2.57 -11.97 -13.35
CA TRP A 127 2.42 -10.73 -14.13
C TRP A 127 3.73 -10.06 -14.45
N LEU A 128 4.66 -10.09 -13.50
CA LEU A 128 5.98 -9.49 -13.68
C LEU A 128 6.96 -10.46 -14.38
N CYS A 129 6.59 -11.71 -14.61
CA CYS A 129 7.48 -12.77 -15.07
C CYS A 129 8.80 -12.75 -14.26
N LEU A 130 8.70 -12.74 -12.94
CA LEU A 130 9.82 -12.57 -12.02
C LEU A 130 9.57 -13.36 -10.74
N ASP A 131 10.48 -14.25 -10.39
CA ASP A 131 10.50 -14.85 -9.05
C ASP A 131 11.21 -13.90 -8.08
N PHE A 132 10.53 -13.54 -6.99
CA PHE A 132 11.04 -12.68 -5.93
C PHE A 132 10.47 -13.08 -4.57
N ASN A 133 11.21 -12.77 -3.52
CA ASN A 133 10.77 -13.01 -2.16
C ASN A 133 9.83 -11.91 -1.68
N TYR A 134 8.76 -12.29 -1.00
CA TYR A 134 7.82 -11.36 -0.38
C TYR A 134 7.40 -11.85 1.01
N THR A 135 6.92 -10.94 1.82
CA THR A 135 6.31 -11.22 3.12
C THR A 135 4.80 -10.98 3.00
N VAL A 136 3.99 -11.90 3.52
CA VAL A 136 2.55 -11.65 3.62
C VAL A 136 2.27 -10.86 4.89
N ILE A 137 1.64 -9.71 4.73
CA ILE A 137 1.17 -8.85 5.82
C ILE A 137 -0.32 -8.67 5.62
N HIS A 138 -1.11 -9.29 6.48
CA HIS A 138 -2.56 -9.10 6.47
C HIS A 138 -2.92 -7.70 6.95
N ASP A 139 -4.02 -7.16 6.45
CA ASP A 139 -4.54 -5.90 6.95
C ASP A 139 -4.83 -6.03 8.45
N PRO A 140 -4.40 -5.06 9.26
CA PRO A 140 -4.56 -5.14 10.71
C PRO A 140 -6.04 -5.09 11.06
N TYR A 141 -6.48 -6.06 11.84
CA TYR A 141 -7.78 -6.05 12.47
C TYR A 141 -7.68 -5.26 13.78
N HIS A 142 -8.60 -4.33 13.99
CA HIS A 142 -8.63 -3.53 15.19
C HIS A 142 -9.80 -3.96 16.09
N GLU A 143 -9.53 -4.62 17.22
CA GLU A 143 -10.52 -5.13 18.17
C GLU A 143 -11.55 -4.08 18.63
N LYS A 144 -11.16 -2.81 18.70
CA LYS A 144 -12.07 -1.70 19.04
C LYS A 144 -13.20 -1.49 18.03
N TRP A 145 -13.13 -2.11 16.85
CA TRP A 145 -14.18 -2.02 15.82
C TRP A 145 -15.22 -3.13 15.94
N GLU A 146 -15.06 -4.05 16.87
CA GLU A 146 -16.11 -4.99 17.23
C GLU A 146 -17.26 -4.24 17.94
N ARG A 147 -18.15 -3.69 17.16
CA ARG A 147 -19.47 -3.33 17.67
C ARG A 147 -20.35 -4.59 17.58
N LYS A 148 -20.75 -5.12 18.72
CA LYS A 148 -21.85 -6.08 18.77
C LYS A 148 -23.09 -5.34 18.29
N CYS A 149 -23.53 -5.68 17.10
CA CYS A 149 -24.79 -5.19 16.56
C CYS A 149 -25.88 -6.14 17.03
N GLU A 150 -26.75 -5.69 17.93
CA GLU A 150 -27.84 -6.52 18.49
C GLU A 150 -28.95 -6.77 17.46
N SER A 151 -29.05 -5.94 16.42
CA SER A 151 -29.95 -6.14 15.30
C SER A 151 -29.29 -5.64 14.01
N LEU A 152 -29.17 -6.52 13.03
CA LEU A 152 -28.73 -6.17 11.68
C LEU A 152 -29.99 -5.94 10.83
N SER A 153 -30.14 -4.75 10.30
CA SER A 153 -31.20 -4.43 9.33
C SER A 153 -30.83 -4.88 7.90
N HIS A 154 -29.59 -5.32 7.71
CA HIS A 154 -29.05 -5.76 6.42
C HIS A 154 -28.17 -7.00 6.62
N ASP A 155 -28.23 -7.92 5.66
CA ASP A 155 -27.52 -9.19 5.70
C ASP A 155 -26.10 -9.05 5.15
N ILE A 156 -25.90 -8.16 4.15
CA ILE A 156 -24.61 -7.94 3.50
C ILE A 156 -24.27 -6.45 3.44
N PHE A 157 -23.10 -6.10 3.96
CA PHE A 157 -22.52 -4.77 3.84
C PHE A 157 -21.52 -4.73 2.69
N VAL A 158 -21.73 -3.84 1.74
CA VAL A 158 -20.84 -3.56 0.61
C VAL A 158 -20.29 -2.15 0.73
N GLY A 159 -19.11 -2.01 1.30
CA GLY A 159 -18.50 -0.70 1.55
C GLY A 159 -17.16 -0.52 0.85
N GLY A 160 -16.73 0.75 0.71
CA GLY A 160 -15.41 1.14 0.25
C GLY A 160 -15.38 1.79 -1.13
N GLY A 161 -14.31 2.57 -1.40
CA GLY A 161 -14.14 3.33 -2.64
C GLY A 161 -13.05 2.82 -3.59
N ASN A 162 -12.30 1.79 -3.20
CA ASN A 162 -11.08 1.40 -3.90
C ASN A 162 -11.36 0.45 -5.07
N SER A 163 -11.63 1.00 -6.25
CA SER A 163 -11.68 0.24 -7.52
C SER A 163 -12.55 -1.02 -7.48
N ARG A 164 -13.64 -0.99 -6.74
CA ARG A 164 -14.62 -2.08 -6.73
C ARG A 164 -15.41 -2.06 -8.02
N ASP A 165 -15.72 -3.23 -8.55
CA ASP A 165 -16.68 -3.37 -9.66
C ASP A 165 -18.10 -3.25 -9.12
N TRP A 166 -18.59 -2.03 -9.06
CA TRP A 166 -19.94 -1.75 -8.55
C TRP A 166 -21.03 -2.35 -9.43
N SER A 167 -20.78 -2.43 -10.75
CA SER A 167 -21.74 -3.04 -11.69
C SER A 167 -21.92 -4.51 -11.38
N PHE A 168 -20.84 -5.23 -11.16
CA PHE A 168 -20.87 -6.63 -10.73
C PHE A 168 -21.57 -6.79 -9.39
N MET A 169 -21.23 -5.97 -8.39
CA MET A 169 -21.85 -6.06 -7.06
C MET A 169 -23.36 -5.79 -7.09
N LEU A 170 -23.81 -4.83 -7.90
CA LEU A 170 -25.23 -4.56 -8.08
C LEU A 170 -25.95 -5.69 -8.80
N GLU A 171 -25.30 -6.34 -9.78
CA GLU A 171 -25.87 -7.49 -10.46
C GLU A 171 -26.04 -8.69 -9.52
N VAL A 172 -25.04 -8.97 -8.66
CA VAL A 172 -25.15 -9.99 -7.61
C VAL A 172 -26.34 -9.68 -6.68
N ALA A 173 -26.46 -8.42 -6.22
CA ALA A 173 -27.57 -8.04 -5.34
C ALA A 173 -28.96 -8.22 -6.00
N LYS A 174 -29.08 -7.95 -7.30
CA LYS A 174 -30.33 -8.20 -8.05
C LYS A 174 -30.70 -9.69 -8.13
N GLN A 175 -29.71 -10.56 -8.23
CA GLN A 175 -29.91 -11.99 -8.29
C GLN A 175 -30.24 -12.62 -6.93
N MET A 176 -29.93 -11.93 -5.82
CA MET A 176 -30.18 -12.37 -4.45
C MET A 176 -31.29 -11.52 -3.82
N SER A 177 -32.51 -11.65 -4.35
CA SER A 177 -33.67 -10.80 -3.97
C SER A 177 -34.15 -11.01 -2.53
N ASP A 178 -33.76 -12.08 -1.89
CA ASP A 178 -34.06 -12.48 -0.51
C ASP A 178 -33.03 -11.95 0.50
N VAL A 179 -31.97 -11.28 0.03
CA VAL A 179 -30.88 -10.75 0.83
C VAL A 179 -30.88 -9.21 0.82
N ASN A 180 -30.82 -8.62 2.01
CA ASN A 180 -30.75 -7.16 2.13
C ASN A 180 -29.30 -6.66 2.08
N PHE A 181 -28.97 -5.91 1.03
CA PHE A 181 -27.66 -5.32 0.83
C PHE A 181 -27.62 -3.86 1.29
N LEU A 182 -26.58 -3.49 2.07
CA LEU A 182 -26.24 -2.10 2.35
C LEU A 182 -25.02 -1.68 1.54
N PHE A 183 -25.22 -0.79 0.57
CA PHE A 183 -24.14 -0.21 -0.22
C PHE A 183 -23.70 1.14 0.35
N VAL A 184 -22.42 1.25 0.75
CA VAL A 184 -21.84 2.52 1.17
C VAL A 184 -20.74 2.90 0.20
N MET A 185 -21.03 3.85 -0.67
CA MET A 185 -20.12 4.35 -1.69
C MET A 185 -19.55 5.71 -1.28
N ASN A 186 -18.24 5.88 -1.37
CA ASN A 186 -17.63 7.20 -1.30
C ASN A 186 -17.83 7.91 -2.65
N THR A 187 -18.80 8.78 -2.73
CA THR A 187 -18.91 9.74 -3.82
C THR A 187 -17.89 10.85 -3.58
N TYR A 188 -16.69 10.72 -4.12
CA TYR A 188 -15.85 11.89 -4.31
C TYR A 188 -16.45 12.68 -5.48
N VAL A 189 -17.21 13.70 -5.17
CA VAL A 189 -17.57 14.76 -6.10
C VAL A 189 -16.36 15.66 -6.36
#